data_4a37fd9d9134cf895604f3f4e649d804
#
_entry.id   4a37fd9d9134cf895604f3f4e649d804
#
_cell.length_a   1.000
_cell.length_b   1.000
_cell.length_c   1.000
_cell.angle_alpha   90.00
_cell.angle_beta   90.00
_cell.angle_gamma   90.00
#
_symmetry.space_group_name_H-M   'P 1'
#
loop_
_entity.id
_entity.type
_entity.pdbx_description
1 polymer ?
#
loop_
_entity_poly.entity_id
_entity_poly.type
_entity_poly.pdbx_seq_one_letter_code
_entity_poly.pdbx_strand_id
1 'polypeptide(L)'
;MEGKIDLSARRQVTNKLRDAYGKASKTDKARILDEVQAATGVARSTARRLLSGPRLPDPAEQVDRRQLRPRAYGDSARELLAHVWKLMGLPCGKYFVVMLPQWLPLLLEAGDLDHPFATPEAIDEVRRMSAATVDRYLAPARAAFELKGRSATRPGLLLRNSITIRKAGDELEDVPGLLECDTVAHCGPTLLGEFARTLTMTDMSSGWTECGSIRNNASKWILEAVEGLREEFPFPVTGFDSDNGSEFINHDVADWLQKEDIAFTRSRPCKKNDQATVESKNNHVVRKHAFYWRYDTTEERELLNRLWRMVSLRMNFFTPTKKPIGYDQTAGGRRRHAYDQPKTPWQRVKCSGIPVDIESVEARIAGINPADLTREINAIQQQLTHLAAEKTRALTQTRRLDMASLEKSIKRLQPSK
;
A
#
# COMPACT_ATOMS: atom_id res chain seq x y z
N MET A 1 -29.50 -16.80 -13.16
CA MET A 1 -29.27 -17.05 -11.71
C MET A 1 -30.64 -17.25 -11.09
N GLU A 2 -31.01 -18.51 -10.84
CA GLU A 2 -32.24 -18.85 -10.13
C GLU A 2 -32.23 -18.20 -8.75
N GLY A 3 -33.31 -17.48 -8.44
CA GLY A 3 -33.41 -16.67 -7.23
C GLY A 3 -33.33 -17.51 -5.97
N LYS A 4 -32.25 -17.40 -5.21
CA LYS A 4 -32.16 -17.96 -3.87
C LYS A 4 -33.26 -17.32 -3.01
N ILE A 5 -34.19 -18.16 -2.49
CA ILE A 5 -35.20 -17.72 -1.52
C ILE A 5 -34.50 -17.02 -0.37
N ASP A 6 -35.04 -15.89 0.09
CA ASP A 6 -34.47 -15.14 1.21
C ASP A 6 -34.53 -15.94 2.55
N LEU A 7 -33.83 -15.47 3.58
CA LEU A 7 -33.70 -16.16 4.84
C LEU A 7 -35.03 -16.25 5.59
N SER A 8 -35.89 -15.23 5.50
CA SER A 8 -37.20 -15.17 6.12
C SER A 8 -38.15 -16.23 5.50
N ALA A 9 -38.24 -16.27 4.18
CA ALA A 9 -39.03 -17.25 3.46
C ALA A 9 -38.58 -18.70 3.76
N ARG A 10 -37.24 -18.95 3.81
CA ARG A 10 -36.72 -20.28 4.21
C ARG A 10 -37.18 -20.70 5.61
N ARG A 11 -37.15 -19.79 6.58
CA ARG A 11 -37.59 -20.05 7.94
C ARG A 11 -39.08 -20.28 8.03
N GLN A 12 -39.89 -19.51 7.31
CA GLN A 12 -41.32 -19.68 7.25
C GLN A 12 -41.70 -21.06 6.70
N VAL A 13 -41.12 -21.49 5.59
CA VAL A 13 -41.31 -22.83 5.01
C VAL A 13 -40.91 -23.92 6.02
N THR A 14 -39.74 -23.80 6.62
CA THR A 14 -39.26 -24.80 7.61
C THR A 14 -40.17 -24.87 8.82
N ASN A 15 -40.61 -23.74 9.37
CA ASN A 15 -41.49 -23.68 10.52
C ASN A 15 -42.88 -24.27 10.21
N LYS A 16 -43.43 -24.00 9.03
CA LYS A 16 -44.73 -24.53 8.59
C LYS A 16 -44.73 -26.07 8.47
N LEU A 17 -43.63 -26.65 7.99
CA LEU A 17 -43.49 -28.07 7.78
C LEU A 17 -43.03 -28.84 9.05
N ARG A 18 -42.57 -28.15 10.06
CA ARG A 18 -42.05 -28.73 11.30
C ARG A 18 -43.10 -29.59 12.05
N ASP A 19 -44.31 -29.05 12.27
CA ASP A 19 -45.35 -29.71 13.00
C ASP A 19 -45.84 -30.98 12.28
N ALA A 20 -45.93 -30.89 10.95
CA ALA A 20 -46.20 -32.02 10.08
C ALA A 20 -45.11 -33.10 10.19
N TYR A 21 -43.83 -32.67 10.14
CA TYR A 21 -42.67 -33.56 10.25
C TYR A 21 -42.62 -34.30 11.59
N GLY A 22 -42.97 -33.62 12.70
CA GLY A 22 -43.00 -34.24 14.04
C GLY A 22 -43.97 -35.40 14.14
N LYS A 23 -45.16 -35.29 13.52
CA LYS A 23 -46.24 -36.25 13.56
C LYS A 23 -46.20 -37.30 12.44
N ALA A 24 -45.36 -37.14 11.45
CA ALA A 24 -45.31 -37.93 10.22
C ALA A 24 -44.72 -39.34 10.42
N SER A 25 -45.17 -40.28 9.60
CA SER A 25 -44.58 -41.62 9.46
C SER A 25 -43.15 -41.54 8.93
N LYS A 26 -42.38 -42.64 8.99
CA LYS A 26 -40.99 -42.67 8.46
C LYS A 26 -40.95 -42.33 6.98
N THR A 27 -41.93 -42.78 6.20
CA THR A 27 -42.03 -42.50 4.74
C THR A 27 -42.38 -41.04 4.48
N ASP A 28 -43.35 -40.48 5.21
CA ASP A 28 -43.75 -39.07 5.08
C ASP A 28 -42.66 -38.11 5.54
N LYS A 29 -41.88 -38.47 6.57
CA LYS A 29 -40.70 -37.71 6.98
C LYS A 29 -39.69 -37.60 5.88
N ALA A 30 -39.47 -38.66 5.08
CA ALA A 30 -38.57 -38.62 3.95
C ALA A 30 -39.06 -37.61 2.89
N ARG A 31 -40.37 -37.64 2.58
CA ARG A 31 -40.98 -36.70 1.62
C ARG A 31 -40.90 -35.25 2.07
N ILE A 32 -41.20 -34.96 3.36
CA ILE A 32 -41.09 -33.60 3.91
C ILE A 32 -39.65 -33.09 3.86
N LEU A 33 -38.64 -33.95 4.06
CA LEU A 33 -37.24 -33.57 3.93
C LEU A 33 -36.89 -33.18 2.48
N ASP A 34 -37.43 -33.92 1.49
CA ASP A 34 -37.20 -33.60 0.07
C ASP A 34 -37.90 -32.29 -0.32
N GLU A 35 -39.12 -32.03 0.17
CA GLU A 35 -39.82 -30.75 -0.02
C GLU A 35 -39.05 -29.56 0.55
N VAL A 36 -38.54 -29.66 1.79
CA VAL A 36 -37.72 -28.59 2.39
C VAL A 36 -36.43 -28.38 1.63
N GLN A 37 -35.76 -29.45 1.20
CA GLN A 37 -34.54 -29.36 0.41
C GLN A 37 -34.82 -28.67 -0.92
N ALA A 38 -35.85 -29.07 -1.64
CA ALA A 38 -36.25 -28.49 -2.93
C ALA A 38 -36.61 -26.99 -2.78
N ALA A 39 -37.42 -26.66 -1.75
CA ALA A 39 -37.89 -25.30 -1.52
C ALA A 39 -36.81 -24.35 -1.00
N THR A 40 -35.84 -24.81 -0.21
CA THR A 40 -34.90 -23.96 0.52
C THR A 40 -33.44 -24.05 0.04
N GLY A 41 -33.13 -25.10 -0.73
CA GLY A 41 -31.78 -25.39 -1.23
C GLY A 41 -30.80 -25.84 -0.13
N VAL A 42 -31.26 -26.20 1.08
CA VAL A 42 -30.39 -26.71 2.15
C VAL A 42 -30.14 -28.21 1.99
N ALA A 43 -28.96 -28.66 2.47
CA ALA A 43 -28.66 -30.09 2.48
C ALA A 43 -29.65 -30.88 3.37
N ARG A 44 -29.95 -32.13 2.98
CA ARG A 44 -30.91 -33.01 3.67
C ARG A 44 -30.61 -33.18 5.17
N SER A 45 -29.37 -33.28 5.57
CA SER A 45 -28.93 -33.33 6.97
C SER A 45 -29.28 -32.05 7.73
N THR A 46 -29.09 -30.89 7.09
CA THR A 46 -29.47 -29.58 7.62
C THR A 46 -30.99 -29.46 7.75
N ALA A 47 -31.75 -29.86 6.72
CA ALA A 47 -33.21 -29.87 6.75
C ALA A 47 -33.74 -30.73 7.95
N ARG A 48 -33.19 -31.94 8.15
CA ARG A 48 -33.54 -32.81 9.29
C ARG A 48 -33.26 -32.10 10.61
N ARG A 49 -32.08 -31.51 10.80
CA ARG A 49 -31.73 -30.80 12.04
C ARG A 49 -32.67 -29.61 12.29
N LEU A 50 -33.02 -28.87 11.26
CA LEU A 50 -33.92 -27.73 11.36
C LEU A 50 -35.35 -28.13 11.70
N LEU A 51 -35.85 -29.22 11.13
CA LEU A 51 -37.21 -29.73 11.41
C LEU A 51 -37.34 -30.44 12.78
N SER A 52 -36.26 -31.05 13.27
CA SER A 52 -36.25 -31.73 14.59
C SER A 52 -35.86 -30.78 15.73
N GLY A 53 -35.31 -29.64 15.45
CA GLY A 53 -34.87 -28.66 16.45
C GLY A 53 -36.01 -27.71 16.91
N PRO A 54 -35.73 -26.67 17.70
CA PRO A 54 -36.73 -25.69 18.13
C PRO A 54 -37.19 -24.81 16.96
N ARG A 55 -38.36 -24.17 17.09
CA ARG A 55 -38.90 -23.24 16.08
C ARG A 55 -37.90 -22.15 15.78
N LEU A 56 -37.71 -21.88 14.50
CA LEU A 56 -36.77 -20.85 14.05
C LEU A 56 -37.40 -19.47 14.27
N PRO A 57 -36.72 -18.53 14.96
CA PRO A 57 -37.21 -17.17 15.13
C PRO A 57 -37.26 -16.43 13.79
N ASP A 58 -38.13 -15.43 13.68
CA ASP A 58 -38.14 -14.57 12.51
C ASP A 58 -36.78 -13.83 12.41
N PRO A 59 -36.18 -13.73 11.22
CA PRO A 59 -34.97 -12.96 11.05
C PRO A 59 -35.07 -11.50 11.51
N ALA A 60 -36.26 -10.90 11.38
CA ALA A 60 -36.55 -9.55 11.84
C ALA A 60 -36.53 -9.41 13.38
N GLU A 61 -36.90 -10.50 14.09
CA GLU A 61 -36.92 -10.54 15.56
C GLU A 61 -35.57 -10.98 16.15
N GLN A 62 -34.64 -11.43 15.32
CA GLN A 62 -33.37 -11.95 15.77
C GLN A 62 -32.42 -10.80 16.08
N VAL A 63 -32.31 -10.42 17.34
CA VAL A 63 -31.31 -9.48 17.81
C VAL A 63 -29.93 -10.11 17.69
N ASP A 64 -29.03 -9.49 16.92
CA ASP A 64 -27.63 -9.91 16.90
C ASP A 64 -26.99 -9.62 18.27
N ARG A 65 -26.90 -10.65 19.11
CA ARG A 65 -26.29 -10.55 20.45
C ARG A 65 -24.85 -10.01 20.43
N ARG A 66 -24.18 -10.02 19.24
CA ARG A 66 -22.86 -9.42 19.09
C ARG A 66 -22.91 -7.89 19.20
N GLN A 67 -24.03 -7.29 18.79
CA GLN A 67 -24.25 -5.84 18.92
C GLN A 67 -24.59 -5.42 20.36
N LEU A 68 -25.08 -6.35 21.18
CA LEU A 68 -25.41 -6.11 22.59
C LEU A 68 -24.19 -6.27 23.53
N ARG A 69 -23.07 -6.77 23.03
CA ARG A 69 -21.85 -6.87 23.86
C ARG A 69 -21.33 -5.47 24.16
N PRO A 70 -21.03 -5.14 25.43
CA PRO A 70 -20.38 -3.88 25.75
C PRO A 70 -19.07 -3.79 24.97
N ARG A 71 -18.77 -2.59 24.52
CA ARG A 71 -17.51 -2.33 23.79
C ARG A 71 -16.34 -2.57 24.75
N ALA A 72 -15.33 -3.28 24.28
CA ALA A 72 -14.14 -3.61 25.08
C ALA A 72 -13.24 -2.40 25.31
N TYR A 73 -13.41 -1.32 24.51
CA TYR A 73 -12.60 -0.11 24.53
C TYR A 73 -13.51 1.12 24.47
N GLY A 74 -13.20 2.12 25.30
CA GLY A 74 -13.97 3.34 25.45
C GLY A 74 -13.91 4.26 24.22
N ASP A 75 -14.75 5.29 24.22
CA ASP A 75 -14.78 6.25 23.12
C ASP A 75 -13.51 7.10 23.11
N SER A 76 -12.97 7.49 24.28
CA SER A 76 -11.68 8.20 24.40
C SER A 76 -10.53 7.40 23.76
N ALA A 77 -10.46 6.08 23.99
CA ALA A 77 -9.44 5.25 23.36
C ALA A 77 -9.61 5.15 21.84
N ARG A 78 -10.83 5.24 21.32
CA ARG A 78 -11.10 5.24 19.88
C ARG A 78 -10.71 6.56 19.22
N GLU A 79 -10.95 7.68 19.89
CA GLU A 79 -10.51 9.00 19.46
C GLU A 79 -8.98 9.10 19.47
N LEU A 80 -8.35 8.65 20.55
CA LEU A 80 -6.90 8.56 20.67
C LEU A 80 -6.30 7.67 19.57
N LEU A 81 -6.87 6.49 19.33
CA LEU A 81 -6.46 5.61 18.25
C LEU A 81 -6.48 6.32 16.90
N ALA A 82 -7.58 7.02 16.58
CA ALA A 82 -7.72 7.73 15.32
C ALA A 82 -6.74 8.90 15.19
N HIS A 83 -6.47 9.60 16.29
CA HIS A 83 -5.50 10.69 16.35
C HIS A 83 -4.07 10.19 16.09
N VAL A 84 -3.61 9.22 16.87
CA VAL A 84 -2.28 8.62 16.70
C VAL A 84 -2.11 7.98 15.34
N TRP A 85 -3.13 7.29 14.82
CA TRP A 85 -3.10 6.70 13.48
C TRP A 85 -2.88 7.73 12.36
N LYS A 86 -3.46 8.93 12.47
CA LYS A 86 -3.22 10.02 11.52
C LYS A 86 -1.78 10.53 11.60
N LEU A 87 -1.26 10.75 12.82
CA LEU A 87 0.13 11.16 13.04
C LEU A 87 1.12 10.14 12.49
N MET A 88 0.84 8.84 12.63
CA MET A 88 1.65 7.75 12.08
C MET A 88 1.57 7.60 10.55
N GLY A 89 0.78 8.42 9.84
CA GLY A 89 0.65 8.39 8.39
C GLY A 89 -0.22 7.24 7.86
N LEU A 90 -1.29 6.89 8.60
CA LEU A 90 -2.35 5.97 8.21
C LEU A 90 -1.90 4.51 8.03
N PRO A 91 -1.11 3.90 8.93
CA PRO A 91 -0.65 2.53 8.79
C PRO A 91 -1.79 1.51 8.92
N CYS A 92 -1.59 0.28 8.45
CA CYS A 92 -2.48 -0.83 8.81
C CYS A 92 -2.27 -1.24 10.27
N GLY A 93 -3.26 -1.94 10.86
CA GLY A 93 -3.21 -2.33 12.28
C GLY A 93 -1.97 -3.13 12.66
N LYS A 94 -1.45 -3.97 11.76
CA LYS A 94 -0.21 -4.72 12.01
C LYS A 94 1.00 -3.82 12.18
N TYR A 95 1.13 -2.78 11.38
CA TYR A 95 2.22 -1.82 11.49
C TYR A 95 2.01 -0.84 12.64
N PHE A 96 0.76 -0.43 12.87
CA PHE A 96 0.40 0.42 13.99
C PHE A 96 0.85 -0.17 15.32
N VAL A 97 0.43 -1.40 15.63
CA VAL A 97 0.71 -2.06 16.90
C VAL A 97 2.22 -2.26 17.13
N VAL A 98 2.98 -2.61 16.08
CA VAL A 98 4.44 -2.83 16.20
C VAL A 98 5.19 -1.52 16.45
N MET A 99 4.75 -0.42 15.85
CA MET A 99 5.43 0.87 15.97
C MET A 99 4.94 1.73 17.12
N LEU A 100 3.76 1.46 17.66
CA LEU A 100 3.18 2.23 18.76
C LEU A 100 4.13 2.39 19.97
N PRO A 101 4.88 1.35 20.43
CA PRO A 101 5.84 1.50 21.53
C PRO A 101 6.95 2.52 21.27
N GLN A 102 7.37 2.69 20.01
CA GLN A 102 8.38 3.69 19.63
C GLN A 102 7.77 5.09 19.51
N TRP A 103 6.59 5.20 18.94
CA TRP A 103 5.93 6.48 18.69
C TRP A 103 5.35 7.13 19.95
N LEU A 104 4.71 6.32 20.79
CA LEU A 104 3.96 6.84 21.93
C LEU A 104 4.77 7.68 22.92
N PRO A 105 6.00 7.30 23.31
CA PRO A 105 6.83 8.14 24.17
C PRO A 105 7.16 9.49 23.52
N LEU A 106 7.50 9.49 22.23
CA LEU A 106 7.84 10.71 21.47
C LEU A 106 6.65 11.67 21.36
N LEU A 107 5.44 11.13 21.13
CA LEU A 107 4.22 11.93 21.09
C LEU A 107 3.85 12.53 22.45
N LEU A 108 4.10 11.78 23.54
CA LEU A 108 3.89 12.28 24.90
C LEU A 108 4.85 13.40 25.23
N GLU A 109 6.15 13.21 24.93
CA GLU A 109 7.21 14.21 25.19
C GLU A 109 6.96 15.50 24.39
N ALA A 110 6.47 15.38 23.16
CA ALA A 110 6.17 16.51 22.28
C ALA A 110 4.86 17.23 22.60
N GLY A 111 4.03 16.74 23.53
CA GLY A 111 2.71 17.29 23.82
C GLY A 111 1.63 16.99 22.76
N ASP A 112 1.90 16.11 21.82
CA ASP A 112 0.95 15.72 20.76
C ASP A 112 -0.29 14.98 21.28
N LEU A 113 -0.23 14.54 22.54
CA LEU A 113 -1.32 13.86 23.23
C LEU A 113 -1.99 14.72 24.31
N ASP A 114 -1.77 16.04 24.32
CA ASP A 114 -2.43 16.97 25.24
C ASP A 114 -3.89 17.22 24.78
N HIS A 115 -4.70 16.16 24.85
CA HIS A 115 -6.09 16.17 24.45
C HIS A 115 -6.98 15.52 25.53
N PRO A 116 -8.24 15.98 25.70
CA PRO A 116 -9.16 15.40 26.70
C PRO A 116 -9.40 13.91 26.57
N PHE A 117 -9.28 13.37 25.37
CA PHE A 117 -9.44 11.93 25.09
C PHE A 117 -8.16 11.11 25.37
N ALA A 118 -7.01 11.74 25.58
CA ALA A 118 -5.74 11.03 25.79
C ALA A 118 -5.47 10.77 27.27
N THR A 119 -6.45 10.19 27.96
CA THR A 119 -6.30 9.80 29.38
C THR A 119 -5.36 8.61 29.53
N PRO A 120 -4.75 8.42 30.74
CA PRO A 120 -3.93 7.25 31.00
C PRO A 120 -4.62 5.93 30.66
N GLU A 121 -5.91 5.81 30.98
CA GLU A 121 -6.72 4.62 30.70
C GLU A 121 -6.90 4.41 29.21
N ALA A 122 -7.16 5.47 28.43
CA ALA A 122 -7.27 5.43 26.98
C ALA A 122 -5.94 5.00 26.32
N ILE A 123 -4.82 5.49 26.82
CA ILE A 123 -3.48 5.11 26.37
C ILE A 123 -3.24 3.62 26.61
N ASP A 124 -3.57 3.11 27.80
CA ASP A 124 -3.44 1.70 28.12
C ASP A 124 -4.38 0.82 27.30
N GLU A 125 -5.58 1.28 27.03
CA GLU A 125 -6.51 0.60 26.13
C GLU A 125 -5.95 0.49 24.73
N VAL A 126 -5.43 1.58 24.13
CA VAL A 126 -4.84 1.57 22.79
C VAL A 126 -3.61 0.64 22.73
N ARG A 127 -2.77 0.61 23.75
CA ARG A 127 -1.62 -0.31 23.85
C ARG A 127 -2.04 -1.78 23.81
N ARG A 128 -3.20 -2.11 24.37
CA ARG A 128 -3.72 -3.50 24.43
C ARG A 128 -4.50 -3.93 23.18
N MET A 129 -4.77 -3.02 22.26
CA MET A 129 -5.52 -3.33 21.03
C MET A 129 -4.75 -4.29 20.13
N SER A 130 -5.39 -5.37 19.69
CA SER A 130 -4.84 -6.21 18.64
C SER A 130 -4.89 -5.50 17.28
N ALA A 131 -4.01 -5.89 16.34
CA ALA A 131 -4.00 -5.36 14.98
C ALA A 131 -5.37 -5.44 14.28
N ALA A 132 -6.09 -6.54 14.48
CA ALA A 132 -7.44 -6.72 13.92
C ALA A 132 -8.48 -5.76 14.56
N THR A 133 -8.31 -5.43 15.84
CA THR A 133 -9.16 -4.45 16.52
C THR A 133 -8.91 -3.06 16.02
N VAL A 134 -7.62 -2.68 15.86
CA VAL A 134 -7.21 -1.40 15.26
C VAL A 134 -7.81 -1.25 13.86
N ASP A 135 -7.63 -2.25 12.99
CA ASP A 135 -8.18 -2.20 11.63
C ASP A 135 -9.70 -2.08 11.60
N ARG A 136 -10.41 -2.76 12.50
CA ARG A 136 -11.87 -2.71 12.60
C ARG A 136 -12.37 -1.32 13.06
N TYR A 137 -11.74 -0.72 14.06
CA TYR A 137 -12.14 0.59 14.56
C TYR A 137 -11.81 1.72 13.60
N LEU A 138 -10.73 1.58 12.82
CA LEU A 138 -10.31 2.56 11.82
C LEU A 138 -10.99 2.39 10.46
N ALA A 139 -11.76 1.32 10.22
CA ALA A 139 -12.40 1.07 8.93
C ALA A 139 -13.25 2.25 8.41
N PRO A 140 -14.09 2.94 9.22
CA PRO A 140 -14.86 4.09 8.76
C PRO A 140 -13.95 5.27 8.37
N ALA A 141 -12.89 5.53 9.13
CA ALA A 141 -11.95 6.61 8.85
C ALA A 141 -11.15 6.35 7.56
N ARG A 142 -10.78 5.09 7.28
CA ARG A 142 -10.05 4.70 6.06
C ARG A 142 -10.85 4.92 4.80
N ALA A 143 -12.16 4.65 4.83
CA ALA A 143 -13.03 4.81 3.66
C ALA A 143 -13.03 6.25 3.11
N ALA A 144 -12.69 7.24 3.94
CA ALA A 144 -12.59 8.65 3.55
C ALA A 144 -11.29 9.01 2.79
N PHE A 145 -10.30 8.10 2.71
CA PHE A 145 -8.95 8.39 2.20
C PHE A 145 -8.55 7.62 0.94
N GLU A 146 -9.47 7.11 0.11
CA GLU A 146 -9.14 6.37 -1.11
C GLU A 146 -8.71 7.28 -2.27
N LEU A 147 -7.55 6.98 -2.89
CA LEU A 147 -6.98 7.65 -4.07
C LEU A 147 -6.93 6.70 -5.27
N LYS A 148 -7.27 7.18 -6.49
CA LYS A 148 -7.23 6.42 -7.76
C LYS A 148 -6.41 7.13 -8.83
N GLY A 149 -5.59 6.37 -9.64
CA GLY A 149 -4.78 6.93 -10.74
C GLY A 149 -4.26 5.88 -11.75
N ARG A 150 -3.56 6.33 -12.81
CA ARG A 150 -3.01 5.52 -13.91
C ARG A 150 -1.52 5.77 -14.11
N SER A 151 -0.76 4.77 -14.62
CA SER A 151 0.66 4.85 -14.95
C SER A 151 0.94 4.63 -16.44
N ALA A 152 2.07 5.16 -16.98
CA ALA A 152 2.54 4.96 -18.35
C ALA A 152 4.07 5.01 -18.44
N THR A 153 4.71 3.94 -18.97
CA THR A 153 6.15 3.83 -19.21
C THR A 153 6.45 3.19 -20.57
N ARG A 154 7.64 3.48 -21.18
CA ARG A 154 8.10 2.91 -22.45
C ARG A 154 9.48 2.24 -22.28
N PRO A 155 9.73 1.04 -22.89
CA PRO A 155 11.01 0.33 -22.80
C PRO A 155 12.13 0.98 -23.63
N GLY A 156 13.37 1.01 -23.08
CA GLY A 156 14.60 1.38 -23.79
C GLY A 156 15.18 0.23 -24.62
N LEU A 157 15.80 0.53 -25.74
CA LEU A 157 16.35 -0.45 -26.70
C LEU A 157 17.88 -0.50 -26.77
N LEU A 158 18.58 0.53 -26.24
CA LEU A 158 20.02 0.66 -26.29
C LEU A 158 20.70 -0.20 -25.19
N LEU A 159 21.85 -0.76 -25.46
CA LEU A 159 22.71 -1.54 -24.52
C LEU A 159 22.07 -2.77 -23.81
N ARG A 160 20.88 -3.19 -24.16
CA ARG A 160 20.19 -4.34 -23.52
C ARG A 160 21.01 -5.62 -23.43
N ASN A 161 21.90 -5.86 -24.39
CA ASN A 161 22.62 -7.14 -24.49
C ASN A 161 23.92 -7.19 -23.67
N SER A 162 24.42 -6.06 -23.19
CA SER A 162 25.67 -5.94 -22.42
C SER A 162 25.47 -5.94 -20.92
N ILE A 163 24.25 -5.68 -20.43
CA ILE A 163 23.94 -5.60 -19.00
C ILE A 163 23.40 -6.95 -18.50
N THR A 164 23.93 -7.43 -17.39
CA THR A 164 23.51 -8.69 -16.75
C THR A 164 22.03 -8.68 -16.38
N ILE A 165 21.32 -9.75 -16.73
CA ILE A 165 19.91 -9.92 -16.39
C ILE A 165 19.77 -10.55 -15.02
N ARG A 166 19.08 -9.87 -14.10
CA ARG A 166 18.64 -10.42 -12.81
C ARG A 166 17.20 -10.94 -12.90
N LYS A 167 16.90 -12.00 -12.17
CA LYS A 167 15.57 -12.62 -12.09
C LYS A 167 15.09 -12.59 -10.64
N ALA A 168 13.79 -12.47 -10.43
CA ALA A 168 13.15 -12.45 -9.11
C ALA A 168 13.46 -13.70 -8.22
N GLY A 169 13.96 -14.78 -8.79
CA GLY A 169 14.31 -16.00 -8.07
C GLY A 169 15.81 -16.22 -7.89
N ASP A 170 16.65 -15.27 -8.32
CA ASP A 170 18.09 -15.38 -8.10
C ASP A 170 18.38 -15.23 -6.61
N GLU A 171 19.24 -16.12 -6.08
CA GLU A 171 19.69 -16.01 -4.70
C GLU A 171 20.55 -14.76 -4.55
N LEU A 172 20.02 -13.80 -3.78
CA LEU A 172 20.73 -12.59 -3.42
C LEU A 172 21.23 -12.74 -1.98
N GLU A 173 22.44 -12.31 -1.74
CA GLU A 173 22.91 -12.15 -0.37
C GLU A 173 21.96 -11.20 0.38
N ASP A 174 21.50 -11.62 1.56
CA ASP A 174 20.60 -10.80 2.39
C ASP A 174 21.37 -9.72 3.15
N VAL A 175 22.19 -8.98 2.39
CA VAL A 175 23.05 -7.89 2.86
C VAL A 175 22.65 -6.61 2.15
N PRO A 176 22.52 -5.48 2.85
CA PRO A 176 22.27 -4.18 2.23
C PRO A 176 23.38 -3.79 1.25
N GLY A 177 22.99 -3.06 0.17
CA GLY A 177 23.91 -2.54 -0.82
C GLY A 177 23.44 -2.72 -2.27
N LEU A 178 22.52 -3.68 -2.55
CA LEU A 178 21.93 -3.83 -3.87
C LEU A 178 20.62 -3.05 -3.97
N LEU A 179 20.60 -2.04 -4.84
CA LEU A 179 19.48 -1.13 -5.01
C LEU A 179 18.64 -1.48 -6.24
N GLU A 180 17.33 -1.58 -6.10
CA GLU A 180 16.37 -1.47 -7.21
C GLU A 180 16.06 0.00 -7.46
N CYS A 181 16.20 0.43 -8.72
CA CYS A 181 16.06 1.82 -9.14
C CYS A 181 15.00 1.96 -10.24
N ASP A 182 14.12 2.95 -10.11
CA ASP A 182 13.07 3.23 -11.10
C ASP A 182 12.69 4.72 -11.06
N THR A 183 12.02 5.20 -12.10
CA THR A 183 11.53 6.57 -12.18
C THR A 183 10.01 6.66 -12.25
N VAL A 184 9.45 7.57 -11.51
CA VAL A 184 8.01 7.89 -11.53
C VAL A 184 7.77 9.22 -12.25
N ALA A 185 7.07 9.18 -13.38
CA ALA A 185 6.73 10.36 -14.17
C ALA A 185 5.59 11.17 -13.53
N HIS A 186 5.79 12.47 -13.34
CA HIS A 186 4.76 13.41 -12.89
C HIS A 186 4.13 14.14 -14.06
N CYS A 187 3.60 13.40 -15.03
CA CYS A 187 3.06 13.94 -16.28
C CYS A 187 1.59 14.41 -16.19
N GLY A 188 0.87 14.07 -15.12
CA GLY A 188 -0.56 14.31 -15.06
C GLY A 188 -1.31 13.56 -16.18
N PRO A 189 -2.28 14.21 -16.86
CA PRO A 189 -3.11 13.55 -17.87
C PRO A 189 -2.44 13.39 -19.23
N THR A 190 -1.28 14.01 -19.49
CA THR A 190 -0.61 14.03 -20.80
C THR A 190 0.90 13.83 -20.68
N LEU A 191 1.48 13.13 -21.66
CA LEU A 191 2.94 12.96 -21.81
C LEU A 191 3.59 14.06 -22.67
N LEU A 192 2.82 15.05 -23.15
CA LEU A 192 3.35 16.12 -23.96
C LEU A 192 4.11 17.12 -23.09
N GLY A 193 5.21 17.64 -23.63
CA GLY A 193 6.08 18.62 -22.98
C GLY A 193 6.96 18.00 -21.88
N GLU A 194 7.72 18.86 -21.23
CA GLU A 194 8.62 18.48 -20.14
C GLU A 194 7.86 18.40 -18.81
N PHE A 195 8.23 17.45 -17.97
CA PHE A 195 7.68 17.28 -16.63
C PHE A 195 8.69 16.58 -15.72
N ALA A 196 8.59 16.86 -14.43
CA ALA A 196 9.45 16.26 -13.42
C ALA A 196 9.25 14.74 -13.33
N ARG A 197 10.32 14.05 -12.96
CA ARG A 197 10.30 12.66 -12.55
C ARG A 197 10.86 12.52 -11.14
N THR A 198 10.46 11.51 -10.42
CA THR A 198 11.11 11.13 -9.16
C THR A 198 11.87 9.84 -9.38
N LEU A 199 13.18 9.88 -9.20
CA LEU A 199 14.02 8.69 -9.07
C LEU A 199 13.77 8.09 -7.69
N THR A 200 13.50 6.79 -7.63
CA THR A 200 13.36 5.99 -6.42
C THR A 200 14.49 4.96 -6.40
N MET A 201 15.28 4.95 -5.34
CA MET A 201 16.33 3.97 -5.10
C MET A 201 15.99 3.21 -3.81
N THR A 202 15.85 1.89 -3.90
CA THR A 202 15.43 1.06 -2.76
C THR A 202 16.36 -0.12 -2.58
N ASP A 203 16.95 -0.23 -1.40
CA ASP A 203 17.76 -1.40 -1.04
C ASP A 203 16.87 -2.65 -0.86
N MET A 204 17.25 -3.73 -1.51
CA MET A 204 16.47 -4.96 -1.58
C MET A 204 16.47 -5.73 -0.25
N SER A 205 17.55 -5.64 0.51
CA SER A 205 17.68 -6.34 1.79
C SER A 205 16.92 -5.63 2.91
N SER A 206 17.21 -4.38 3.14
CA SER A 206 16.62 -3.61 4.25
C SER A 206 15.28 -2.95 3.91
N GLY A 207 15.06 -2.63 2.63
CA GLY A 207 13.96 -1.79 2.16
C GLY A 207 14.20 -0.30 2.40
N TRP A 208 15.45 0.11 2.72
CA TRP A 208 15.83 1.52 2.78
C TRP A 208 15.54 2.19 1.46
N THR A 209 14.94 3.36 1.48
CA THR A 209 14.46 4.02 0.28
C THR A 209 14.79 5.50 0.29
N GLU A 210 15.46 5.95 -0.77
CA GLU A 210 15.70 7.36 -1.05
C GLU A 210 15.03 7.77 -2.34
N CYS A 211 14.55 9.02 -2.38
CA CYS A 211 13.85 9.58 -3.53
C CYS A 211 14.41 10.97 -3.86
N GLY A 212 14.54 11.26 -5.16
CA GLY A 212 14.95 12.56 -5.66
C GLY A 212 14.18 12.95 -6.91
N SER A 213 13.66 14.17 -6.97
CA SER A 213 12.95 14.67 -8.15
C SER A 213 13.93 15.34 -9.11
N ILE A 214 13.87 14.91 -10.36
CA ILE A 214 14.69 15.35 -11.47
C ILE A 214 13.83 16.09 -12.52
N ARG A 215 14.50 16.91 -13.33
CA ARG A 215 13.84 17.74 -14.34
C ARG A 215 13.12 16.90 -15.42
N ASN A 216 13.81 15.89 -15.94
CA ASN A 216 13.33 14.95 -16.95
C ASN A 216 14.17 13.66 -16.90
N ASN A 217 14.00 12.75 -17.84
CA ASN A 217 14.69 11.45 -17.91
C ASN A 217 16.02 11.47 -18.70
N ALA A 218 16.67 12.62 -18.91
CA ALA A 218 17.98 12.66 -19.53
C ALA A 218 19.05 12.10 -18.57
N SER A 219 20.04 11.35 -19.12
CA SER A 219 21.10 10.68 -18.35
C SER A 219 21.81 11.61 -17.36
N LYS A 220 22.06 12.86 -17.78
CA LYS A 220 22.67 13.89 -16.91
C LYS A 220 21.92 14.06 -15.58
N TRP A 221 20.60 14.19 -15.63
CA TRP A 221 19.79 14.42 -14.43
C TRP A 221 19.64 13.16 -13.59
N ILE A 222 19.65 11.99 -14.24
CA ILE A 222 19.67 10.70 -13.54
C ILE A 222 20.96 10.55 -12.75
N LEU A 223 22.13 10.78 -13.39
CA LEU A 223 23.43 10.66 -12.74
C LEU A 223 23.58 11.63 -11.56
N GLU A 224 23.25 12.90 -11.75
CA GLU A 224 23.29 13.90 -10.68
C GLU A 224 22.43 13.46 -9.47
N ALA A 225 21.24 12.89 -9.74
CA ALA A 225 20.37 12.40 -8.68
C ALA A 225 20.90 11.12 -8.02
N VAL A 226 21.45 10.17 -8.80
CA VAL A 226 22.04 8.95 -8.27
C VAL A 226 23.24 9.26 -7.35
N GLU A 227 24.13 10.17 -7.78
CA GLU A 227 25.28 10.61 -6.99
C GLU A 227 24.83 11.20 -5.64
N GLY A 228 23.91 12.17 -5.67
CA GLY A 228 23.42 12.80 -4.45
C GLY A 228 22.65 11.86 -3.52
N LEU A 229 21.83 10.98 -4.09
CA LEU A 229 21.04 10.04 -3.28
C LEU A 229 21.90 8.89 -2.71
N ARG A 230 22.96 8.49 -3.39
CA ARG A 230 23.87 7.43 -2.91
C ARG A 230 24.47 7.78 -1.54
N GLU A 231 24.79 9.04 -1.32
CA GLU A 231 25.37 9.52 -0.06
C GLU A 231 24.40 9.48 1.13
N GLU A 232 23.09 9.37 0.86
CA GLU A 232 22.07 9.27 1.90
C GLU A 232 21.91 7.85 2.47
N PHE A 233 22.47 6.83 1.79
CA PHE A 233 22.46 5.45 2.28
C PHE A 233 23.50 5.28 3.39
N PRO A 234 23.14 4.67 4.53
CA PRO A 234 24.07 4.49 5.65
C PRO A 234 25.07 3.33 5.45
N PHE A 235 25.10 2.75 4.26
CA PHE A 235 25.93 1.62 3.88
C PHE A 235 26.44 1.77 2.44
N PRO A 236 27.54 1.09 2.07
CA PRO A 236 28.05 1.12 0.71
C PRO A 236 27.06 0.58 -0.31
N VAL A 237 26.86 1.30 -1.40
CA VAL A 237 26.08 0.82 -2.55
C VAL A 237 26.98 -0.01 -3.44
N THR A 238 26.68 -1.31 -3.56
CA THR A 238 27.49 -2.29 -4.31
C THR A 238 26.82 -2.75 -5.61
N GLY A 239 25.52 -2.52 -5.76
CA GLY A 239 24.77 -2.93 -6.95
C GLY A 239 23.63 -1.99 -7.29
N PHE A 240 23.39 -1.83 -8.58
CA PHE A 240 22.34 -1.00 -9.15
C PHE A 240 21.53 -1.86 -10.14
N ASP A 241 20.27 -2.14 -9.81
CA ASP A 241 19.33 -2.89 -10.65
C ASP A 241 18.27 -1.95 -11.20
N SER A 242 18.11 -1.89 -12.51
CA SER A 242 17.10 -1.04 -13.14
C SER A 242 16.13 -1.82 -14.02
N ASP A 243 15.05 -1.18 -14.42
CA ASP A 243 14.23 -1.67 -15.50
C ASP A 243 14.95 -1.54 -16.86
N ASN A 244 14.22 -1.84 -17.95
CA ASN A 244 14.78 -1.70 -19.30
C ASN A 244 14.57 -0.28 -19.87
N GLY A 245 14.39 0.74 -19.02
CA GLY A 245 14.22 2.12 -19.42
C GLY A 245 15.47 2.71 -20.06
N SER A 246 15.32 3.52 -21.10
CA SER A 246 16.45 4.17 -21.77
C SER A 246 17.14 5.19 -20.89
N GLU A 247 16.47 5.66 -19.86
CA GLU A 247 17.02 6.56 -18.84
C GLU A 247 18.16 5.93 -18.04
N PHE A 248 18.13 4.62 -17.82
CA PHE A 248 19.18 3.89 -17.11
C PHE A 248 20.09 3.13 -18.07
N ILE A 249 19.53 2.56 -19.15
CA ILE A 249 20.28 1.75 -20.13
C ILE A 249 20.90 2.67 -21.19
N ASN A 250 21.98 3.37 -20.82
CA ASN A 250 22.77 4.21 -21.68
C ASN A 250 24.25 4.18 -21.26
N HIS A 251 25.13 4.69 -22.10
CA HIS A 251 26.58 4.67 -21.85
C HIS A 251 26.99 5.48 -20.63
N ASP A 252 26.39 6.66 -20.45
CA ASP A 252 26.78 7.57 -19.35
C ASP A 252 26.57 6.90 -17.98
N VAL A 253 25.42 6.24 -17.79
CA VAL A 253 25.09 5.53 -16.54
C VAL A 253 25.96 4.29 -16.37
N ALA A 254 26.18 3.51 -17.45
CA ALA A 254 26.97 2.29 -17.38
C ALA A 254 28.45 2.60 -17.07
N ASP A 255 29.04 3.59 -17.73
CA ASP A 255 30.42 4.01 -17.52
C ASP A 255 30.64 4.60 -16.12
N TRP A 256 29.67 5.35 -15.61
CA TRP A 256 29.71 5.87 -14.26
C TRP A 256 29.66 4.75 -13.21
N LEU A 257 28.72 3.79 -13.34
CA LEU A 257 28.60 2.65 -12.42
C LEU A 257 29.88 1.79 -12.42
N GLN A 258 30.48 1.58 -13.60
CA GLN A 258 31.75 0.86 -13.71
C GLN A 258 32.89 1.61 -13.03
N LYS A 259 32.96 2.93 -13.17
CA LYS A 259 33.97 3.78 -12.51
C LYS A 259 33.86 3.73 -10.98
N GLU A 260 32.64 3.68 -10.47
CA GLU A 260 32.35 3.64 -9.03
C GLU A 260 32.37 2.21 -8.44
N ASP A 261 32.75 1.21 -9.24
CA ASP A 261 32.77 -0.23 -8.86
C ASP A 261 31.40 -0.73 -8.36
N ILE A 262 30.32 -0.26 -8.99
CA ILE A 262 28.94 -0.65 -8.70
C ILE A 262 28.48 -1.65 -9.77
N ALA A 263 28.06 -2.85 -9.35
CA ALA A 263 27.55 -3.86 -10.26
C ALA A 263 26.25 -3.40 -10.92
N PHE A 264 26.20 -3.41 -12.26
CA PHE A 264 25.00 -3.02 -13.00
C PHE A 264 24.23 -4.25 -13.46
N THR A 265 22.98 -4.37 -13.02
CA THR A 265 22.04 -5.40 -13.44
C THR A 265 20.74 -4.80 -13.97
N ARG A 266 19.97 -5.60 -14.67
CA ARG A 266 18.65 -5.21 -15.18
C ARG A 266 17.64 -6.34 -15.07
N SER A 267 16.37 -5.98 -14.93
CA SER A 267 15.27 -6.92 -14.94
C SER A 267 15.02 -7.53 -16.34
N ARG A 268 14.36 -8.67 -16.38
CA ARG A 268 13.88 -9.26 -17.65
C ARG A 268 12.81 -8.38 -18.28
N PRO A 269 12.81 -8.23 -19.61
CA PRO A 269 11.75 -7.49 -20.31
C PRO A 269 10.36 -8.05 -19.98
N CYS A 270 9.42 -7.17 -19.65
CA CYS A 270 8.02 -7.50 -19.37
C CYS A 270 7.78 -8.46 -18.18
N LYS A 271 8.75 -8.61 -17.27
CA LYS A 271 8.62 -9.41 -16.04
C LYS A 271 8.54 -8.51 -14.81
N LYS A 272 7.35 -8.01 -14.52
CA LYS A 272 7.10 -7.09 -13.40
C LYS A 272 7.58 -7.59 -12.04
N ASN A 273 7.60 -8.90 -11.82
CA ASN A 273 8.03 -9.48 -10.55
C ASN A 273 9.53 -9.32 -10.27
N ASP A 274 10.35 -9.00 -11.28
CA ASP A 274 11.79 -8.88 -11.12
C ASP A 274 12.19 -7.58 -10.38
N GLN A 275 11.30 -6.59 -10.30
CA GLN A 275 11.50 -5.32 -9.56
C GLN A 275 10.34 -5.01 -8.61
N ALA A 276 9.85 -6.03 -7.92
CA ALA A 276 8.69 -5.90 -7.04
C ALA A 276 8.94 -4.93 -5.87
N THR A 277 10.18 -4.78 -5.42
CA THR A 277 10.53 -3.92 -4.29
C THR A 277 10.33 -2.46 -4.64
N VAL A 278 10.98 -1.96 -5.70
CA VAL A 278 10.85 -0.55 -6.12
C VAL A 278 9.46 -0.23 -6.68
N GLU A 279 8.81 -1.15 -7.41
CA GLU A 279 7.42 -0.94 -7.85
C GLU A 279 6.46 -0.73 -6.67
N SER A 280 6.64 -1.50 -5.60
CA SER A 280 5.88 -1.31 -4.36
C SER A 280 6.12 0.08 -3.75
N LYS A 281 7.38 0.54 -3.73
CA LYS A 281 7.74 1.86 -3.22
C LYS A 281 7.21 2.99 -4.09
N ASN A 282 7.23 2.86 -5.41
CA ASN A 282 6.66 3.83 -6.32
C ASN A 282 5.17 4.11 -6.02
N ASN A 283 4.42 3.09 -5.62
CA ASN A 283 3.03 3.27 -5.21
C ASN A 283 2.89 3.81 -3.78
N HIS A 284 3.58 3.18 -2.81
CA HIS A 284 3.40 3.48 -1.38
C HIS A 284 4.17 4.71 -0.92
N VAL A 285 5.23 5.12 -1.63
CA VAL A 285 6.02 6.31 -1.33
C VAL A 285 5.66 7.42 -2.32
N VAL A 286 6.01 7.26 -3.60
CA VAL A 286 5.91 8.37 -4.55
C VAL A 286 4.45 8.73 -4.84
N ARG A 287 3.63 7.79 -5.31
CA ARG A 287 2.23 8.09 -5.67
C ARG A 287 1.37 8.46 -4.47
N LYS A 288 1.62 7.88 -3.31
CA LYS A 288 0.91 8.22 -2.07
C LYS A 288 1.16 9.67 -1.64
N HIS A 289 2.37 10.20 -1.86
CA HIS A 289 2.75 11.51 -1.35
C HIS A 289 2.72 12.61 -2.41
N ALA A 290 3.08 12.32 -3.66
CA ALA A 290 3.04 13.30 -4.76
C ALA A 290 1.78 13.20 -5.63
N PHE A 291 0.87 12.25 -5.37
CA PHE A 291 -0.37 12.05 -6.12
C PHE A 291 -0.13 11.81 -7.62
N TYR A 292 -1.10 12.25 -8.47
CA TYR A 292 -1.08 12.08 -9.93
C TYR A 292 -1.14 13.42 -10.66
N TRP A 293 -0.74 14.50 -9.98
CA TRP A 293 -0.69 15.83 -10.58
C TRP A 293 0.45 15.95 -11.60
N ARG A 294 0.37 17.00 -12.43
CA ARG A 294 1.47 17.37 -13.28
C ARG A 294 2.39 18.35 -12.53
N TYR A 295 3.68 18.00 -12.48
CA TYR A 295 4.73 18.87 -11.96
C TYR A 295 5.73 19.16 -13.07
N ASP A 296 5.90 20.42 -13.46
CA ASP A 296 6.75 20.84 -14.58
C ASP A 296 7.50 22.17 -14.34
N THR A 297 7.40 22.72 -13.12
CA THR A 297 8.15 23.92 -12.73
C THR A 297 9.33 23.57 -11.79
N THR A 298 10.29 24.50 -11.70
CA THR A 298 11.42 24.36 -10.76
C THR A 298 10.96 24.40 -9.33
N GLU A 299 10.03 25.30 -8.99
CA GLU A 299 9.43 25.41 -7.65
C GLU A 299 8.77 24.10 -7.20
N GLU A 300 7.97 23.49 -8.06
CA GLU A 300 7.33 22.18 -7.75
C GLU A 300 8.38 21.09 -7.54
N ARG A 301 9.48 21.08 -8.30
CA ARG A 301 10.56 20.11 -8.15
C ARG A 301 11.32 20.31 -6.83
N GLU A 302 11.58 21.54 -6.43
CA GLU A 302 12.20 21.86 -5.14
C GLU A 302 11.31 21.44 -3.97
N LEU A 303 10.00 21.69 -4.06
CA LEU A 303 9.03 21.21 -3.07
C LEU A 303 8.97 19.68 -3.01
N LEU A 304 9.02 19.00 -4.17
CA LEU A 304 9.11 17.55 -4.22
C LEU A 304 10.39 17.05 -3.52
N ASN A 305 11.53 17.69 -3.73
CA ASN A 305 12.78 17.29 -3.07
C ASN A 305 12.74 17.54 -1.55
N ARG A 306 12.08 18.61 -1.09
CA ARG A 306 11.79 18.78 0.33
C ARG A 306 10.89 17.68 0.87
N LEU A 307 9.83 17.35 0.12
CA LEU A 307 8.90 16.26 0.47
C LEU A 307 9.65 14.93 0.64
N TRP A 308 10.54 14.59 -0.29
CA TRP A 308 11.26 13.32 -0.25
C TRP A 308 12.16 13.21 0.96
N ARG A 309 12.87 14.26 1.36
CA ARG A 309 13.68 14.25 2.59
C ARG A 309 12.83 13.89 3.82
N MET A 310 11.66 14.49 3.98
CA MET A 310 10.77 14.19 5.11
C MET A 310 10.17 12.79 5.01
N VAL A 311 9.81 12.37 3.80
CA VAL A 311 9.24 11.04 3.55
C VAL A 311 10.29 9.95 3.77
N SER A 312 11.52 10.11 3.28
CA SER A 312 12.62 9.16 3.49
C SER A 312 12.93 8.98 4.97
N LEU A 313 13.07 10.06 5.74
CA LEU A 313 13.27 9.99 7.20
C LEU A 313 12.14 9.19 7.87
N ARG A 314 10.89 9.54 7.58
CA ARG A 314 9.75 8.83 8.18
C ARG A 314 9.70 7.36 7.77
N MET A 315 9.96 7.06 6.51
CA MET A 315 9.90 5.69 5.99
C MET A 315 11.03 4.81 6.53
N ASN A 316 12.26 5.33 6.55
CA ASN A 316 13.42 4.54 6.92
C ASN A 316 13.53 4.30 8.44
N PHE A 317 13.07 5.25 9.26
CA PHE A 317 13.22 5.16 10.71
C PHE A 317 11.94 4.88 11.49
N PHE A 318 10.78 5.32 10.97
CA PHE A 318 9.52 5.33 11.73
C PHE A 318 8.38 4.54 11.07
N THR A 319 8.62 3.89 9.92
CA THR A 319 7.60 3.11 9.23
C THR A 319 8.06 1.68 9.00
N PRO A 320 7.40 0.68 9.60
CA PRO A 320 7.81 -0.70 9.44
C PRO A 320 7.31 -1.27 8.12
N THR A 321 8.04 -2.24 7.60
CA THR A 321 7.67 -3.04 6.44
C THR A 321 7.81 -4.53 6.75
N LYS A 322 7.16 -5.39 5.97
CA LYS A 322 7.33 -6.84 6.01
C LYS A 322 8.13 -7.29 4.80
N LYS A 323 9.09 -8.18 5.01
CA LYS A 323 9.87 -8.82 3.96
C LYS A 323 9.36 -10.25 3.74
N PRO A 324 9.15 -10.73 2.49
CA PRO A 324 8.87 -12.13 2.24
C PRO A 324 10.12 -12.96 2.58
N ILE A 325 9.93 -13.99 3.40
CA ILE A 325 11.01 -14.89 3.88
C ILE A 325 10.86 -16.33 3.35
N GLY A 326 9.90 -16.56 2.44
CA GLY A 326 9.64 -17.87 1.87
C GLY A 326 8.15 -18.12 1.63
N TYR A 327 7.78 -19.40 1.67
CA TYR A 327 6.41 -19.84 1.45
C TYR A 327 5.97 -20.84 2.51
N ASP A 328 4.79 -20.61 3.06
CA ASP A 328 4.05 -21.57 3.88
C ASP A 328 3.06 -22.36 3.03
N GLN A 329 2.79 -23.62 3.41
CA GLN A 329 1.69 -24.39 2.85
C GLN A 329 0.46 -24.25 3.74
N THR A 330 -0.68 -23.86 3.16
CA THR A 330 -1.96 -23.89 3.87
C THR A 330 -2.48 -25.33 3.96
N ALA A 331 -3.37 -25.60 4.91
CA ALA A 331 -4.02 -26.90 5.07
C ALA A 331 -4.71 -27.43 3.79
N GLY A 332 -4.97 -26.56 2.80
CA GLY A 332 -5.51 -26.90 1.47
C GLY A 332 -4.45 -27.01 0.36
N GLY A 333 -3.16 -27.11 0.69
CA GLY A 333 -2.06 -27.30 -0.29
C GLY A 333 -1.69 -26.02 -1.09
N ARG A 334 -2.32 -24.87 -0.85
CA ARG A 334 -1.97 -23.61 -1.52
C ARG A 334 -0.70 -23.01 -0.89
N ARG A 335 0.25 -22.63 -1.72
CA ARG A 335 1.42 -21.85 -1.31
C ARG A 335 0.98 -20.42 -0.93
N ARG A 336 1.44 -19.94 0.22
CA ARG A 336 1.26 -18.57 0.69
C ARG A 336 2.62 -17.98 1.06
N HIS A 337 2.87 -16.72 0.69
CA HIS A 337 4.08 -16.04 1.13
C HIS A 337 4.13 -15.97 2.66
N ALA A 338 5.24 -16.46 3.22
CA ALA A 338 5.63 -16.21 4.59
C ALA A 338 6.36 -14.87 4.68
N TYR A 339 6.10 -14.12 5.72
CA TYR A 339 6.70 -12.81 5.95
C TYR A 339 7.37 -12.78 7.32
N ASP A 340 8.44 -12.01 7.41
CA ASP A 340 9.07 -11.73 8.70
C ASP A 340 8.19 -10.86 9.61
N GLN A 341 8.67 -10.61 10.84
CA GLN A 341 8.07 -9.60 11.72
C GLN A 341 8.31 -8.20 11.14
N PRO A 342 7.31 -7.29 11.22
CA PRO A 342 7.47 -5.94 10.73
C PRO A 342 8.65 -5.24 11.42
N LYS A 343 9.59 -4.71 10.62
CA LYS A 343 10.74 -3.91 11.07
C LYS A 343 10.86 -2.67 10.19
N THR A 344 11.41 -1.58 10.74
CA THR A 344 11.82 -0.45 9.91
C THR A 344 13.05 -0.81 9.08
N PRO A 345 13.29 -0.14 7.94
CA PRO A 345 14.56 -0.29 7.21
C PRO A 345 15.79 -0.14 8.10
N TRP A 346 15.82 0.86 8.97
CA TRP A 346 16.92 1.06 9.93
C TRP A 346 17.12 -0.13 10.87
N GLN A 347 16.04 -0.69 11.40
CA GLN A 347 16.14 -1.89 12.24
C GLN A 347 16.71 -3.09 11.48
N ARG A 348 16.45 -3.20 10.17
CA ARG A 348 17.02 -4.27 9.33
C ARG A 348 18.50 -4.04 9.08
N VAL A 349 18.89 -2.79 8.77
CA VAL A 349 20.31 -2.42 8.59
C VAL A 349 21.11 -2.76 9.84
N LYS A 350 20.63 -2.40 11.03
CA LYS A 350 21.28 -2.75 12.29
C LYS A 350 21.41 -4.27 12.52
N CYS A 351 20.50 -5.06 12.00
CA CYS A 351 20.52 -6.53 12.14
C CYS A 351 21.33 -7.24 11.04
N SER A 352 21.76 -6.54 9.99
CA SER A 352 22.41 -7.16 8.83
C SER A 352 23.87 -7.57 9.04
N GLY A 353 24.50 -7.00 10.08
CA GLY A 353 25.92 -7.26 10.38
C GLY A 353 26.92 -6.50 9.51
N ILE A 354 26.47 -5.64 8.59
CA ILE A 354 27.37 -4.80 7.81
C ILE A 354 27.95 -3.67 8.68
N PRO A 355 29.18 -3.21 8.40
CA PRO A 355 29.75 -2.05 9.08
C PRO A 355 28.94 -0.79 8.76
N VAL A 356 28.32 -0.20 9.78
CA VAL A 356 27.58 1.07 9.69
C VAL A 356 27.92 1.92 10.91
N ASP A 357 28.15 3.18 10.71
CA ASP A 357 28.28 4.15 11.79
C ASP A 357 26.90 4.42 12.42
N ILE A 358 26.53 3.55 13.36
CA ILE A 358 25.23 3.61 14.04
C ILE A 358 25.05 4.94 14.76
N GLU A 359 26.10 5.44 15.43
CA GLU A 359 26.05 6.67 16.21
C GLU A 359 25.76 7.89 15.31
N SER A 360 26.45 8.00 14.19
CA SER A 360 26.21 9.07 13.22
C SER A 360 24.80 9.02 12.62
N VAL A 361 24.32 7.82 12.25
CA VAL A 361 22.97 7.67 11.69
C VAL A 361 21.89 7.97 12.73
N GLU A 362 22.04 7.51 13.98
CA GLU A 362 21.07 7.79 15.04
C GLU A 362 21.11 9.27 15.49
N ALA A 363 22.25 9.94 15.40
CA ALA A 363 22.34 11.38 15.61
C ALA A 363 21.49 12.18 14.60
N ARG A 364 21.30 11.69 13.35
CA ARG A 364 20.45 12.34 12.34
C ARG A 364 18.97 12.39 12.75
N ILE A 365 18.53 11.48 13.60
CA ILE A 365 17.13 11.38 14.05
C ILE A 365 16.95 11.74 15.52
N ALA A 366 18.02 12.05 16.23
CA ALA A 366 17.96 12.46 17.63
C ALA A 366 17.10 13.72 17.79
N GLY A 367 16.10 13.66 18.66
CA GLY A 367 15.17 14.77 18.89
C GLY A 367 14.11 14.97 17.80
N ILE A 368 14.05 14.13 16.76
CA ILE A 368 13.00 14.22 15.75
C ILE A 368 11.70 13.64 16.30
N ASN A 369 10.68 14.48 16.41
CA ASN A 369 9.31 14.00 16.60
C ASN A 369 8.74 13.52 15.24
N PRO A 370 8.39 12.24 15.07
CA PRO A 370 7.86 11.73 13.82
C PRO A 370 6.49 12.33 13.43
N ALA A 371 5.74 12.89 14.39
CA ALA A 371 4.52 13.62 14.11
C ALA A 371 4.78 14.95 13.38
N ASP A 372 5.91 15.63 13.65
CA ASP A 372 6.32 16.82 12.92
C ASP A 372 6.64 16.50 11.48
N LEU A 373 7.32 15.38 11.20
CA LEU A 373 7.53 14.91 9.84
C LEU A 373 6.18 14.73 9.11
N THR A 374 5.18 14.19 9.79
CA THR A 374 3.84 14.00 9.20
C THR A 374 3.15 15.35 8.94
N ARG A 375 3.27 16.31 9.84
CA ARG A 375 2.72 17.67 9.66
C ARG A 375 3.38 18.39 8.50
N GLU A 376 4.71 18.33 8.41
CA GLU A 376 5.46 18.97 7.33
C GLU A 376 5.17 18.31 5.98
N ILE A 377 5.12 16.98 5.90
CA ILE A 377 4.70 16.25 4.70
C ILE A 377 3.31 16.75 4.23
N ASN A 378 2.35 16.83 5.14
CA ASN A 378 1.00 17.30 4.80
C ASN A 378 0.99 18.76 4.32
N ALA A 379 1.77 19.64 4.93
CA ALA A 379 1.91 21.03 4.53
C ALA A 379 2.50 21.16 3.11
N ILE A 380 3.56 20.43 2.81
CA ILE A 380 4.17 20.39 1.46
C ILE A 380 3.19 19.80 0.44
N GLN A 381 2.46 18.75 0.79
CA GLN A 381 1.43 18.18 -0.08
C GLN A 381 0.31 19.17 -0.41
N GLN A 382 -0.11 20.00 0.54
CA GLN A 382 -1.08 21.05 0.30
C GLN A 382 -0.53 22.12 -0.66
N GLN A 383 0.72 22.55 -0.49
CA GLN A 383 1.39 23.49 -1.40
C GLN A 383 1.49 22.93 -2.82
N LEU A 384 1.95 21.69 -2.98
CA LEU A 384 2.04 21.00 -4.28
C LEU A 384 0.66 20.87 -4.93
N THR A 385 -0.37 20.55 -4.14
CA THR A 385 -1.75 20.44 -4.66
C THR A 385 -2.26 21.81 -5.12
N HIS A 386 -1.98 22.87 -4.38
CA HIS A 386 -2.37 24.23 -4.78
C HIS A 386 -1.73 24.63 -6.11
N LEU A 387 -0.43 24.39 -6.28
CA LEU A 387 0.31 24.75 -7.52
C LEU A 387 -0.12 23.91 -8.72
N ALA A 388 -0.40 22.63 -8.54
CA ALA A 388 -0.55 21.69 -9.65
C ALA A 388 -2.01 21.34 -10.01
N ALA A 389 -2.97 21.51 -9.09
CA ALA A 389 -4.33 21.01 -9.29
C ALA A 389 -5.06 21.74 -10.44
N GLU A 390 -5.01 23.06 -10.49
CA GLU A 390 -5.68 23.85 -11.53
C GLU A 390 -5.07 23.58 -12.90
N LYS A 391 -3.75 23.60 -12.99
CA LYS A 391 -3.00 23.28 -14.21
C LYS A 391 -3.36 21.87 -14.73
N THR A 392 -3.39 20.89 -13.86
CA THR A 392 -3.72 19.51 -14.22
C THR A 392 -5.20 19.37 -14.65
N ARG A 393 -6.12 20.08 -14.01
CA ARG A 393 -7.54 20.12 -14.43
C ARG A 393 -7.70 20.75 -15.80
N ALA A 394 -7.06 21.88 -16.08
CA ALA A 394 -7.09 22.55 -17.37
C ALA A 394 -6.58 21.63 -18.49
N LEU A 395 -5.43 20.97 -18.30
CA LEU A 395 -4.89 19.97 -19.23
C LEU A 395 -5.84 18.79 -19.47
N THR A 396 -6.53 18.33 -18.42
CA THR A 396 -7.51 17.24 -18.54
C THR A 396 -8.71 17.67 -19.37
N GLN A 397 -9.17 18.90 -19.21
CA GLN A 397 -10.29 19.45 -19.98
C GLN A 397 -9.93 19.65 -21.46
N THR A 398 -8.77 20.22 -21.75
CA THR A 398 -8.25 20.37 -23.12
C THR A 398 -8.19 19.01 -23.81
N ARG A 399 -7.60 17.99 -23.20
CA ARG A 399 -7.52 16.64 -23.75
C ARG A 399 -8.90 16.04 -24.04
N ARG A 400 -9.91 16.28 -23.19
CA ARG A 400 -11.29 15.81 -23.43
C ARG A 400 -11.91 16.49 -24.66
N LEU A 401 -11.67 17.79 -24.83
CA LEU A 401 -12.15 18.55 -25.98
C LEU A 401 -11.49 18.06 -27.27
N ASP A 402 -10.17 17.81 -27.25
CA ASP A 402 -9.44 17.26 -28.40
C ASP A 402 -9.95 15.88 -28.80
N MET A 403 -10.18 14.99 -27.84
CA MET A 403 -10.75 13.66 -28.08
C MET A 403 -12.18 13.74 -28.68
N ALA A 404 -13.02 14.61 -28.14
CA ALA A 404 -14.38 14.81 -28.66
C ALA A 404 -14.39 15.40 -30.07
N SER A 405 -13.43 16.28 -30.38
CA SER A 405 -13.22 16.82 -31.73
C SER A 405 -12.78 15.74 -32.71
N LEU A 406 -11.83 14.88 -32.30
CA LEU A 406 -11.35 13.76 -33.11
C LEU A 406 -12.48 12.75 -33.41
N GLU A 407 -13.28 12.40 -32.41
CA GLU A 407 -14.44 11.50 -32.61
C GLU A 407 -15.47 12.08 -33.58
N LYS A 408 -15.75 13.40 -33.54
CA LYS A 408 -16.61 14.07 -34.49
C LYS A 408 -16.02 14.02 -35.91
N SER A 409 -14.71 14.18 -36.03
CA SER A 409 -14.01 14.11 -37.31
C SER A 409 -14.05 12.71 -37.90
N ILE A 410 -13.83 11.67 -37.07
CA ILE A 410 -13.93 10.26 -37.51
C ILE A 410 -15.34 9.92 -37.93
N LYS A 411 -16.38 10.36 -37.20
CA LYS A 411 -17.80 10.15 -37.63
C LYS A 411 -18.16 10.80 -38.94
N ARG A 412 -17.54 11.96 -39.28
CA ARG A 412 -17.75 12.62 -40.60
C ARG A 412 -17.06 11.88 -41.74
N LEU A 413 -16.01 11.11 -41.47
CA LEU A 413 -15.27 10.34 -42.46
C LEU A 413 -15.86 8.93 -42.70
N GLN A 414 -16.79 8.47 -41.87
CA GLN A 414 -17.50 7.22 -42.11
C GLN A 414 -18.62 7.46 -43.14
N PRO A 415 -18.63 6.75 -44.28
CA PRO A 415 -19.71 6.89 -45.25
C PRO A 415 -21.05 6.52 -44.63
N SER A 416 -22.05 7.39 -44.84
CA SER A 416 -23.43 7.12 -44.47
C SER A 416 -23.86 5.80 -45.11
N LYS A 417 -24.29 4.84 -44.29
CA LYS A 417 -24.88 3.58 -44.77
C LYS A 417 -26.22 3.85 -45.34
#